data_c1140e49c94332b3692d0a9c4e9749a4
#
_entry.id   c1140e49c94332b3692d0a9c4e9749a4
#
_cell.length_a   1.000
_cell.length_b   1.000
_cell.length_c   1.000
_cell.angle_alpha   90.00
_cell.angle_beta   90.00
_cell.angle_gamma   90.00
#
_symmetry.space_group_name_H-M   'P 1'
#
loop_
_entity.id
_entity.type
_entity.pdbx_description
1 polymer ?
#
loop_
_entity_poly.entity_id
_entity_poly.type
_entity_poly.pdbx_seq_one_letter_code
_entity_poly.pdbx_strand_id
1 'polypeptide(L)'
;MPTPDELKARLWKALRSDMTVMLGLVGGEHGHARPMTSQIEEGDHGPLWFFTSKDNALIQKLGGGGAQDAGVQFVSKGHDLWASIEGTLREDTDRAVVDRLWNPHVAAWYEHGKDDPKLALLRFDPQKAEIWLDASSIVAGAMVALGISDPKESYKDNVATVRL
;
A
#
# COMPACT_ATOMS: atom_id res chain seq x y z
N MET A 1 -8.55 -0.81 -22.86
CA MET A 1 -7.25 -0.64 -22.13
C MET A 1 -7.42 0.41 -21.06
N PRO A 2 -7.10 0.12 -19.81
CA PRO A 2 -7.15 1.15 -18.78
C PRO A 2 -6.07 2.19 -19.00
N THR A 3 -6.43 3.46 -18.82
CA THR A 3 -5.47 4.56 -18.81
C THR A 3 -4.67 4.56 -17.50
N PRO A 4 -3.52 5.26 -17.42
CA PRO A 4 -2.79 5.42 -16.17
C PRO A 4 -3.65 5.96 -15.02
N ASP A 5 -4.55 6.90 -15.28
CA ASP A 5 -5.44 7.45 -14.27
C ASP A 5 -6.48 6.42 -13.80
N GLU A 6 -7.00 5.61 -14.70
CA GLU A 6 -7.89 4.51 -14.33
C GLU A 6 -7.19 3.44 -13.50
N LEU A 7 -5.94 3.12 -13.82
CA LEU A 7 -5.13 2.19 -13.01
C LEU A 7 -4.86 2.75 -11.63
N LYS A 8 -4.52 4.03 -11.54
CA LYS A 8 -4.35 4.74 -10.27
C LYS A 8 -5.62 4.70 -9.42
N ALA A 9 -6.77 5.00 -10.00
CA ALA A 9 -8.05 4.94 -9.31
C ALA A 9 -8.38 3.53 -8.82
N ARG A 10 -8.10 2.50 -9.62
CA ARG A 10 -8.26 1.08 -9.23
C ARG A 10 -7.37 0.70 -8.07
N LEU A 11 -6.10 1.14 -8.09
CA LEU A 11 -5.17 0.89 -7.00
C LEU A 11 -5.68 1.48 -5.68
N TRP A 12 -6.07 2.75 -5.67
CA TRP A 12 -6.57 3.40 -4.47
C TRP A 12 -7.85 2.74 -3.94
N LYS A 13 -8.76 2.38 -4.84
CA LYS A 13 -9.97 1.63 -4.47
C LYS A 13 -9.63 0.28 -3.82
N ALA A 14 -8.70 -0.47 -4.40
CA ALA A 14 -8.28 -1.76 -3.88
C ALA A 14 -7.59 -1.63 -2.52
N LEU A 15 -6.71 -0.65 -2.35
CA LEU A 15 -6.04 -0.37 -1.07
C LEU A 15 -7.04 -0.01 0.04
N ARG A 16 -8.08 0.76 -0.26
CA ARG A 16 -9.14 1.06 0.72
C ARG A 16 -9.98 -0.16 1.07
N SER A 17 -10.18 -1.06 0.13
CA SER A 17 -10.97 -2.27 0.34
C SER A 17 -10.21 -3.34 1.12
N ASP A 18 -8.97 -3.61 0.76
CA ASP A 18 -8.22 -4.75 1.27
C ASP A 18 -7.20 -4.41 2.37
N MET A 19 -6.82 -3.19 2.51
CA MET A 19 -6.04 -2.56 3.59
C MET A 19 -4.72 -3.25 4.01
N THR A 20 -4.48 -4.51 3.70
CA THR A 20 -3.26 -5.23 4.09
C THR A 20 -2.20 -5.12 3.02
N VAL A 21 -1.02 -4.66 3.41
CA VAL A 21 0.13 -4.49 2.53
C VAL A 21 1.39 -5.09 3.17
N MET A 22 2.42 -5.30 2.36
CA MET A 22 3.76 -5.61 2.85
C MET A 22 4.59 -4.33 2.82
N LEU A 23 5.03 -3.87 3.99
CA LEU A 23 5.79 -2.64 4.16
C LEU A 23 7.23 -2.93 4.58
N GLY A 24 8.19 -2.30 3.93
CA GLY A 24 9.60 -2.44 4.27
C GLY A 24 10.42 -1.20 3.92
N LEU A 25 11.55 -1.03 4.62
CA LEU A 25 12.54 -0.02 4.29
C LEU A 25 13.43 -0.49 3.14
N VAL A 26 13.78 0.40 2.24
CA VAL A 26 14.69 0.09 1.13
C VAL A 26 16.10 -0.17 1.64
N GLY A 27 16.57 0.65 2.57
CA GLY A 27 17.89 0.50 3.19
C GLY A 27 17.82 -0.21 4.55
N GLY A 28 18.86 -0.99 4.90
CA GLY A 28 19.04 -1.56 6.24
C GLY A 28 18.21 -2.80 6.57
N GLU A 29 17.28 -3.20 5.72
CA GLU A 29 16.45 -4.39 5.94
C GLU A 29 16.65 -5.51 4.91
N HIS A 30 17.50 -5.34 3.94
CA HIS A 30 17.79 -6.34 2.89
C HIS A 30 16.54 -6.86 2.17
N GLY A 31 15.59 -5.97 1.88
CA GLY A 31 14.33 -6.33 1.24
C GLY A 31 13.29 -6.96 2.16
N HIS A 32 13.56 -7.03 3.48
CA HIS A 32 12.57 -7.51 4.44
C HIS A 32 11.36 -6.59 4.48
N ALA A 33 10.17 -7.18 4.35
CA ALA A 33 8.91 -6.49 4.50
C ALA A 33 8.00 -7.27 5.46
N ARG A 34 7.05 -6.58 6.05
CA ARG A 34 6.10 -7.17 7.00
C ARG A 34 4.68 -6.77 6.68
N PRO A 35 3.70 -7.64 6.96
CA PRO A 35 2.30 -7.27 6.76
C PRO A 35 1.89 -6.15 7.73
N MET A 36 1.25 -5.13 7.18
CA MET A 36 0.73 -3.98 7.92
C MET A 36 -0.64 -3.62 7.38
N THR A 37 -1.50 -3.10 8.24
CA THR A 37 -2.80 -2.58 7.83
C THR A 37 -2.69 -1.10 7.51
N SER A 38 -2.92 -0.74 6.25
CA SER A 38 -2.91 0.67 5.83
C SER A 38 -4.25 1.33 6.14
N GLN A 39 -4.19 2.52 6.73
CA GLN A 39 -5.34 3.40 6.91
C GLN A 39 -5.21 4.53 5.89
N ILE A 40 -6.26 4.78 5.13
CA ILE A 40 -6.27 5.80 4.07
C ILE A 40 -7.44 6.73 4.34
N GLU A 41 -7.16 8.03 4.34
CA GLU A 41 -8.22 9.04 4.38
C GLU A 41 -8.98 9.05 3.04
N GLU A 42 -10.10 9.73 2.97
CA GLU A 42 -10.91 9.77 1.76
C GLU A 42 -10.17 10.38 0.57
N GLY A 43 -10.45 9.88 -0.62
CA GLY A 43 -9.87 10.36 -1.87
C GLY A 43 -8.97 9.32 -2.56
N ASP A 44 -8.45 9.70 -3.72
CA ASP A 44 -7.57 8.89 -4.57
C ASP A 44 -6.10 9.36 -4.47
N HIS A 45 -5.72 9.88 -3.33
CA HIS A 45 -4.39 10.42 -3.07
C HIS A 45 -4.15 10.52 -1.56
N GLY A 46 -2.96 10.89 -1.21
CA GLY A 46 -2.57 11.13 0.16
C GLY A 46 -1.70 10.02 0.73
N PRO A 47 -1.29 10.18 1.98
CA PRO A 47 -0.45 9.19 2.65
C PRO A 47 -1.21 7.92 3.01
N LEU A 48 -0.47 6.83 3.13
CA LEU A 48 -0.90 5.63 3.82
C LEU A 48 -0.42 5.73 5.27
N TRP A 49 -1.33 5.48 6.21
CA TRP A 49 -1.04 5.54 7.64
C TRP A 49 -1.03 4.15 8.25
N PHE A 50 -0.11 3.91 9.17
CA PHE A 50 0.04 2.62 9.84
C PHE A 50 0.14 2.82 11.34
N PHE A 51 -0.83 2.28 12.07
CA PHE A 51 -0.71 2.18 13.53
C PHE A 51 0.23 1.04 13.89
N THR A 52 1.14 1.30 14.79
CA THR A 52 2.11 0.31 15.27
C THR A 52 2.51 0.59 16.71
N SER A 53 3.44 -0.20 17.23
CA SER A 53 4.01 0.00 18.56
C SER A 53 5.40 0.60 18.46
N LYS A 54 5.76 1.46 19.40
CA LYS A 54 7.13 1.99 19.53
C LYS A 54 8.19 0.90 19.72
N ASP A 55 7.78 -0.27 20.18
CA ASP A 55 8.64 -1.45 20.30
C ASP A 55 8.90 -2.16 18.96
N ASN A 56 8.19 -1.78 17.89
CA ASN A 56 8.34 -2.41 16.58
C ASN A 56 9.75 -2.13 16.02
N ALA A 57 10.37 -3.15 15.44
CA ALA A 57 11.70 -3.04 14.81
C ALA A 57 11.76 -1.96 13.73
N LEU A 58 10.65 -1.72 13.01
CA LEU A 58 10.55 -0.69 12.00
C LEU A 58 10.71 0.73 12.60
N ILE A 59 10.04 0.99 13.73
CA ILE A 59 10.20 2.25 14.47
C ILE A 59 11.65 2.44 14.94
N GLN A 60 12.24 1.38 15.46
CA GLN A 60 13.64 1.39 15.92
C GLN A 60 14.61 1.75 14.78
N LYS A 61 14.39 1.19 13.61
CA LYS A 61 15.21 1.45 12.41
C LYS A 61 15.01 2.85 11.83
N LEU A 62 13.83 3.43 11.97
CA LEU A 62 13.58 4.83 11.62
C LEU A 62 14.33 5.79 12.56
N GLY A 63 14.59 5.38 13.80
CA GLY A 63 15.48 6.07 14.73
C GLY A 63 15.08 7.48 15.14
N GLY A 64 13.80 7.85 15.01
CA GLY A 64 13.33 9.21 15.30
C GLY A 64 13.86 10.29 14.34
N GLY A 65 14.57 9.87 13.28
CA GLY A 65 15.07 10.75 12.22
C GLY A 65 14.01 11.15 11.22
N GLY A 66 14.45 11.74 10.12
CA GLY A 66 13.59 12.11 9.01
C GLY A 66 13.04 10.91 8.24
N ALA A 67 12.33 11.18 7.16
CA ALA A 67 11.78 10.16 6.29
C ALA A 67 12.89 9.33 5.63
N GLN A 68 12.65 8.02 5.51
CA GLN A 68 13.51 7.08 4.81
C GLN A 68 12.78 6.45 3.64
N ASP A 69 13.53 6.06 2.61
CA ASP A 69 12.97 5.36 1.45
C ASP A 69 12.36 4.03 1.88
N ALA A 70 11.16 3.79 1.44
CA ALA A 70 10.39 2.59 1.76
C ALA A 70 9.59 2.08 0.57
N GLY A 71 9.18 0.84 0.64
CA GLY A 71 8.33 0.20 -0.36
C GLY A 71 7.11 -0.44 0.26
N VAL A 72 6.01 -0.35 -0.47
CA VAL A 72 4.76 -1.05 -0.17
C VAL A 72 4.45 -2.00 -1.31
N GLN A 73 4.30 -3.29 -0.97
CA GLN A 73 3.89 -4.32 -1.93
C GLN A 73 2.45 -4.71 -1.61
N PHE A 74 1.62 -4.77 -2.62
CA PHE A 74 0.20 -4.99 -2.48
C PHE A 74 -0.32 -6.03 -3.47
N VAL A 75 -1.21 -6.88 -3.00
CA VAL A 75 -1.97 -7.83 -3.80
C VAL A 75 -3.43 -7.76 -3.35
N SER A 76 -4.34 -7.49 -4.28
CA SER A 76 -5.77 -7.51 -3.96
C SER A 76 -6.25 -8.91 -3.58
N LYS A 77 -7.30 -9.02 -2.76
CA LYS A 77 -7.88 -10.32 -2.35
C LYS A 77 -8.28 -11.20 -3.52
N GLY A 78 -8.81 -10.60 -4.57
CA GLY A 78 -9.21 -11.32 -5.78
C GLY A 78 -8.04 -11.74 -6.67
N HIS A 79 -6.81 -11.37 -6.34
CA HIS A 79 -5.62 -11.56 -7.18
C HIS A 79 -5.81 -11.00 -8.60
N ASP A 80 -6.49 -9.87 -8.68
CA ASP A 80 -6.76 -9.18 -9.95
C ASP A 80 -5.93 -7.90 -10.13
N LEU A 81 -5.25 -7.47 -9.05
CA LEU A 81 -4.35 -6.31 -9.07
C LEU A 81 -3.15 -6.56 -8.16
N TRP A 82 -1.97 -6.26 -8.67
CA TRP A 82 -0.70 -6.20 -7.92
C TRP A 82 -0.10 -4.83 -8.05
N ALA A 83 0.57 -4.37 -7.02
CA ALA A 83 1.29 -3.11 -7.07
C ALA A 83 2.58 -3.13 -6.27
N SER A 84 3.60 -2.48 -6.81
CA SER A 84 4.84 -2.13 -6.12
C SER A 84 4.91 -0.62 -6.01
N ILE A 85 4.86 -0.11 -4.79
CA ILE A 85 4.75 1.32 -4.51
C ILE A 85 6.03 1.80 -3.84
N GLU A 86 6.67 2.79 -4.43
CA GLU A 86 7.83 3.46 -3.87
C GLU A 86 7.42 4.76 -3.20
N GLY A 87 8.04 5.06 -2.07
CA GLY A 87 7.79 6.30 -1.34
C GLY A 87 8.74 6.46 -0.17
N THR A 88 8.34 7.29 0.76
CA THR A 88 9.08 7.57 1.98
C THR A 88 8.24 7.27 3.22
N LEU A 89 8.90 6.79 4.27
CA LEU A 89 8.27 6.42 5.54
C LEU A 89 8.90 7.21 6.67
N ARG A 90 8.07 7.72 7.56
CA ARG A 90 8.50 8.38 8.79
C ARG A 90 7.52 8.11 9.93
N GLU A 91 7.99 8.23 11.16
CA GLU A 91 7.09 8.33 12.30
C GLU A 91 6.45 9.72 12.31
N ASP A 92 5.14 9.76 12.37
CA ASP A 92 4.35 10.99 12.44
C ASP A 92 3.12 10.75 13.32
N THR A 93 3.34 10.69 14.62
CA THR A 93 2.29 10.45 15.61
C THR A 93 1.52 11.75 15.86
N ASP A 94 0.84 12.21 14.83
CA ASP A 94 -0.02 13.40 14.89
C ASP A 94 -1.35 13.04 15.54
N ARG A 95 -1.67 13.70 16.67
CA ARG A 95 -2.89 13.44 17.43
C ARG A 95 -4.16 13.68 16.62
N ALA A 96 -4.17 14.68 15.77
CA ALA A 96 -5.33 14.95 14.93
C ALA A 96 -5.60 13.80 13.93
N VAL A 97 -4.54 13.23 13.37
CA VAL A 97 -4.66 12.04 12.48
C VAL A 97 -5.08 10.81 13.28
N VAL A 98 -4.48 10.59 14.45
CA VAL A 98 -4.88 9.50 15.35
C VAL A 98 -6.38 9.58 15.64
N ASP A 99 -6.89 10.77 15.96
CA ASP A 99 -8.31 10.96 16.27
C ASP A 99 -9.22 10.66 15.06
N ARG A 100 -8.82 11.07 13.86
CA ARG A 100 -9.59 10.80 12.63
C ARG A 100 -9.63 9.33 12.23
N LEU A 101 -8.52 8.62 12.41
CA LEU A 101 -8.37 7.24 11.96
C LEU A 101 -8.71 6.21 13.04
N TRP A 102 -8.93 6.66 14.27
CA TRP A 102 -9.22 5.75 15.39
C TRP A 102 -10.50 4.95 15.16
N ASN A 103 -10.42 3.65 15.36
CA ASN A 103 -11.54 2.74 15.22
C ASN A 103 -11.41 1.55 16.18
N PRO A 104 -12.46 0.72 16.37
CA PRO A 104 -12.42 -0.40 17.30
C PRO A 104 -11.33 -1.44 17.02
N HIS A 105 -10.96 -1.63 15.75
CA HIS A 105 -9.89 -2.57 15.39
C HIS A 105 -8.52 -2.05 15.82
N VAL A 106 -8.27 -0.76 15.65
CA VAL A 106 -7.06 -0.10 16.15
C VAL A 106 -7.04 -0.11 17.68
N ALA A 107 -8.16 0.25 18.31
CA ALA A 107 -8.28 0.31 19.77
C ALA A 107 -7.95 -1.02 20.46
N ALA A 108 -8.24 -2.14 19.83
CA ALA A 108 -7.96 -3.47 20.36
C ALA A 108 -6.46 -3.75 20.64
N TRP A 109 -5.57 -3.02 19.99
CA TRP A 109 -4.12 -3.17 20.14
C TRP A 109 -3.52 -2.28 21.24
N TYR A 110 -4.27 -1.34 21.79
CA TYR A 110 -3.76 -0.34 22.74
C TYR A 110 -4.54 -0.36 24.04
N GLU A 111 -3.92 -0.89 25.08
CA GLU A 111 -4.52 -1.06 26.41
C GLU A 111 -5.01 0.27 27.01
N HIS A 112 -4.28 1.36 26.75
CA HIS A 112 -4.60 2.68 27.26
C HIS A 112 -5.22 3.63 26.21
N GLY A 113 -5.77 3.06 25.12
CA GLY A 113 -6.42 3.83 24.08
C GLY A 113 -5.46 4.78 23.34
N LYS A 114 -5.97 5.92 22.92
CA LYS A 114 -5.19 6.93 22.18
C LYS A 114 -4.02 7.52 22.96
N ASP A 115 -4.03 7.42 24.26
CA ASP A 115 -2.98 7.94 25.16
C ASP A 115 -1.96 6.86 25.54
N ASP A 116 -2.05 5.67 24.93
CA ASP A 116 -1.12 4.61 25.19
C ASP A 116 0.31 5.03 24.82
N PRO A 117 1.29 4.93 25.76
CA PRO A 117 2.66 5.34 25.49
C PRO A 117 3.35 4.51 24.41
N LYS A 118 2.84 3.33 24.09
CA LYS A 118 3.37 2.48 23.02
C LYS A 118 2.83 2.82 21.64
N LEU A 119 1.78 3.64 21.55
CA LEU A 119 1.19 4.01 20.28
C LEU A 119 2.18 4.80 19.43
N ALA A 120 2.36 4.36 18.21
CA ALA A 120 3.08 5.08 17.16
C ALA A 120 2.27 5.06 15.87
N LEU A 121 2.32 6.14 15.13
CA LEU A 121 1.70 6.26 13.83
C LEU A 121 2.80 6.51 12.79
N LEU A 122 2.83 5.68 11.75
CA LEU A 122 3.72 5.83 10.62
C LEU A 122 2.99 6.47 9.46
N ARG A 123 3.66 7.37 8.78
CA ARG A 123 3.21 7.99 7.54
C ARG A 123 4.08 7.53 6.38
N PHE A 124 3.44 6.93 5.39
CA PHE A 124 4.05 6.59 4.11
C PHE A 124 3.52 7.55 3.04
N ASP A 125 4.43 8.29 2.42
CA ASP A 125 4.12 9.19 1.31
C ASP A 125 4.45 8.48 -0.01
N PRO A 126 3.45 7.96 -0.74
CA PRO A 126 3.69 7.28 -2.01
C PRO A 126 4.12 8.27 -3.09
N GLN A 127 5.08 7.88 -3.92
CA GLN A 127 5.60 8.71 -5.00
C GLN A 127 5.25 8.15 -6.36
N LYS A 128 5.46 6.85 -6.56
CA LYS A 128 5.09 6.16 -7.79
C LYS A 128 4.74 4.70 -7.51
N ALA A 129 3.98 4.11 -8.40
CA ALA A 129 3.65 2.70 -8.36
C ALA A 129 3.75 2.07 -9.74
N GLU A 130 4.27 0.86 -9.79
CA GLU A 130 4.04 -0.04 -10.90
C GLU A 130 2.85 -0.92 -10.55
N ILE A 131 1.88 -0.97 -11.45
CA ILE A 131 0.60 -1.65 -11.24
C ILE A 131 0.41 -2.69 -12.32
N TRP A 132 0.08 -3.92 -11.92
CA TRP A 132 -0.26 -5.02 -12.80
C TRP A 132 -1.73 -5.39 -12.59
N LEU A 133 -2.48 -5.50 -13.67
CA LEU A 133 -3.82 -6.07 -13.67
C LEU A 133 -3.78 -7.50 -14.17
N ASP A 134 -4.64 -8.33 -13.60
CA ASP A 134 -4.84 -9.67 -14.12
C ASP A 134 -5.41 -9.64 -15.54
N ALA A 135 -4.67 -10.24 -16.47
CA ALA A 135 -5.10 -10.43 -17.85
C ALA A 135 -6.00 -11.66 -18.03
N SER A 136 -6.19 -12.46 -16.99
CA SER A 136 -6.89 -13.76 -17.05
C SER A 136 -8.41 -13.65 -16.98
N SER A 137 -8.98 -12.50 -17.33
CA SER A 137 -10.43 -12.48 -17.52
C SER A 137 -10.83 -13.56 -18.54
N ILE A 138 -11.95 -14.19 -18.31
CA ILE A 138 -12.50 -15.23 -19.23
C ILE A 138 -12.48 -14.75 -20.69
N VAL A 139 -12.64 -13.45 -20.90
CA VAL A 139 -12.62 -12.82 -22.23
C VAL A 139 -11.19 -12.81 -22.81
N ALA A 140 -10.16 -12.47 -22.03
CA ALA A 140 -8.78 -12.49 -22.50
C ALA A 140 -8.31 -13.91 -22.80
N GLY A 141 -8.66 -14.86 -21.94
CA GLY A 141 -8.38 -16.28 -22.17
C GLY A 141 -9.07 -16.83 -23.43
N ALA A 142 -10.31 -16.45 -23.67
CA ALA A 142 -11.04 -16.83 -24.89
C ALA A 142 -10.41 -16.20 -26.14
N MET A 143 -9.98 -14.95 -26.09
CA MET A 143 -9.31 -14.26 -27.21
C MET A 143 -7.96 -14.89 -27.56
N VAL A 144 -7.18 -15.30 -26.55
CA VAL A 144 -5.92 -16.03 -26.75
C VAL A 144 -6.18 -17.42 -27.38
N ALA A 145 -7.17 -18.14 -26.87
CA ALA A 145 -7.54 -19.47 -27.39
C ALA A 145 -8.04 -19.40 -28.83
N LEU A 146 -8.63 -18.29 -29.24
CA LEU A 146 -9.08 -18.06 -30.63
C LEU A 146 -7.99 -17.42 -31.52
N GLY A 147 -6.78 -17.21 -31.02
CA GLY A 147 -5.68 -16.62 -31.76
C GLY A 147 -5.88 -15.13 -32.13
N ILE A 148 -6.77 -14.44 -31.42
CA ILE A 148 -7.12 -13.03 -31.69
C ILE A 148 -6.19 -12.06 -30.95
N SER A 149 -5.51 -12.52 -29.88
CA SER A 149 -4.57 -11.70 -29.13
C SER A 149 -3.28 -12.46 -28.77
N ASP A 150 -2.16 -11.74 -28.77
CA ASP A 150 -0.87 -12.26 -28.28
C ASP A 150 -0.83 -12.09 -26.76
N PRO A 151 -0.54 -13.15 -25.98
CA PRO A 151 -0.39 -13.05 -24.53
C PRO A 151 0.65 -12.01 -24.09
N LYS A 152 1.69 -11.80 -24.88
CA LYS A 152 2.75 -10.80 -24.59
C LYS A 152 2.27 -9.37 -24.75
N GLU A 153 1.40 -9.11 -25.71
CA GLU A 153 0.80 -7.80 -25.90
C GLU A 153 -0.24 -7.52 -24.81
N SER A 154 -1.10 -8.49 -24.52
CA SER A 154 -2.05 -8.38 -23.40
C SER A 154 -1.38 -8.09 -22.06
N TYR A 155 -0.19 -8.66 -21.83
CA TYR A 155 0.58 -8.37 -20.62
C TYR A 155 1.03 -6.91 -20.57
N LYS A 156 1.57 -6.38 -21.65
CA LYS A 156 2.02 -4.98 -21.73
C LYS A 156 0.89 -3.98 -21.46
N ASP A 157 -0.30 -4.30 -21.91
CA ASP A 157 -1.49 -3.45 -21.79
C ASP A 157 -2.04 -3.40 -20.35
N ASN A 158 -1.63 -4.34 -19.51
CA ASN A 158 -2.10 -4.47 -18.13
C ASN A 158 -1.04 -4.06 -17.10
N VAL A 159 0.05 -3.44 -17.53
CA VAL A 159 1.11 -2.95 -16.65
C VAL A 159 1.38 -1.48 -16.94
N ALA A 160 1.39 -0.65 -15.91
CA ALA A 160 1.78 0.74 -16.03
C ALA A 160 2.46 1.26 -14.77
N THR A 161 3.38 2.20 -14.97
CA THR A 161 3.97 2.99 -13.90
C THR A 161 3.25 4.33 -13.82
N VAL A 162 2.74 4.68 -12.66
CA VAL A 162 2.01 5.92 -12.43
C VAL A 162 2.63 6.71 -11.28
N ARG A 163 2.52 8.03 -11.34
CA ARG A 163 2.80 8.90 -10.19
C ARG A 163 1.59 8.96 -9.28
N LEU A 164 1.83 8.85 -7.99
CA LEU A 164 0.81 8.85 -6.95
C LEU A 164 0.77 10.20 -6.21
#